data_d543b7f402224fac68a07bc455491fe3
#
_entry.id   d543b7f402224fac68a07bc455491fe3
#
_cell.length_a   1.000
_cell.length_b   1.000
_cell.length_c   1.000
_cell.angle_alpha   90.00
_cell.angle_beta   90.00
_cell.angle_gamma   90.00
#
_symmetry.space_group_name_H-M   'P 1'
#
loop_
_entity.id
_entity.type
_entity.pdbx_description
1 polymer ?
#
loop_
_entity_poly.entity_id
_entity_poly.type
_entity_poly.pdbx_seq_one_letter_code
_entity_poly.pdbx_strand_id
1 'polypeptide(L)'
;MRVGIRGLGLIGGSFEKAFLRAGHSVLNLKDAPPEVIRSCSLVVVCLPPLMVPSWIAAHAADFAAGALVTDAAGVKGVVCDELRAIAEGAPWTYVGAHPMAGKERSGYANSSADLFDGASMVLTPYAFTPIEAVERLKAVFAEIGFTRFAVTDPRHHDAMIAYTSQLAHVVSSAYVQDPLSREHIGFSAGSYQDMTRVATVDPDIWTDLFLSNKEALGAVLGRLIDRLGGFREAIRSGDASALRELLKEGRLAKEFAK
;
A
#
# COMPACT_ATOMS: atom_id res chain seq x y z
N MET A 1 -18.96 -16.71 -3.72
CA MET A 1 -19.12 -15.75 -4.86
C MET A 1 -18.09 -16.05 -5.94
N ARG A 2 -18.18 -15.40 -7.13
CA ARG A 2 -17.17 -15.50 -8.18
C ARG A 2 -16.29 -14.25 -8.17
N VAL A 3 -14.99 -14.43 -7.96
CA VAL A 3 -13.99 -13.35 -7.84
C VAL A 3 -13.06 -13.40 -9.05
N GLY A 4 -12.92 -12.30 -9.75
CA GLY A 4 -11.94 -12.13 -10.83
C GLY A 4 -10.69 -11.43 -10.29
N ILE A 5 -9.50 -11.94 -10.59
CA ILE A 5 -8.24 -11.31 -10.20
C ILE A 5 -7.42 -10.98 -11.44
N ARG A 6 -7.02 -9.72 -11.58
CA ARG A 6 -6.10 -9.27 -12.62
C ARG A 6 -4.73 -8.97 -12.01
N GLY A 7 -3.73 -9.78 -12.40
CA GLY A 7 -2.35 -9.65 -11.92
C GLY A 7 -2.04 -10.63 -10.79
N LEU A 8 -1.47 -11.78 -11.14
CA LEU A 8 -1.09 -12.84 -10.19
C LEU A 8 0.41 -12.70 -9.81
N GLY A 9 0.73 -11.63 -9.10
CA GLY A 9 2.01 -11.48 -8.39
C GLY A 9 1.91 -11.97 -6.95
N LEU A 10 2.72 -11.40 -6.04
CA LEU A 10 2.63 -11.69 -4.60
C LEU A 10 1.22 -11.41 -4.04
N ILE A 11 0.69 -10.21 -4.26
CA ILE A 11 -0.59 -9.79 -3.68
C ILE A 11 -1.77 -10.49 -4.38
N GLY A 12 -1.82 -10.45 -5.72
CA GLY A 12 -2.91 -11.09 -6.46
C GLY A 12 -2.96 -12.60 -6.29
N GLY A 13 -1.80 -13.27 -6.23
CA GLY A 13 -1.73 -14.70 -5.93
C GLY A 13 -2.13 -15.03 -4.49
N SER A 14 -1.87 -14.11 -3.54
CA SER A 14 -2.35 -14.27 -2.16
C SER A 14 -3.86 -14.08 -2.06
N PHE A 15 -4.43 -13.11 -2.78
CA PHE A 15 -5.89 -12.99 -2.92
C PHE A 15 -6.51 -14.25 -3.53
N GLU A 16 -5.94 -14.77 -4.62
CA GLU A 16 -6.41 -16.01 -5.24
C GLU A 16 -6.48 -17.16 -4.22
N LYS A 17 -5.37 -17.42 -3.53
CA LYS A 17 -5.28 -18.50 -2.54
C LYS A 17 -6.17 -18.28 -1.33
N ALA A 18 -6.29 -17.05 -0.84
CA ALA A 18 -7.12 -16.72 0.30
C ALA A 18 -8.62 -16.84 -0.03
N PHE A 19 -9.05 -16.37 -1.21
CA PHE A 19 -10.42 -16.54 -1.67
C PHE A 19 -10.78 -18.00 -1.92
N LEU A 20 -9.87 -18.80 -2.50
CA LEU A 20 -10.07 -20.24 -2.64
C LEU A 20 -10.19 -20.94 -1.27
N ARG A 21 -9.35 -20.57 -0.30
CA ARG A 21 -9.42 -21.05 1.09
C ARG A 21 -10.78 -20.75 1.73
N ALA A 22 -11.35 -19.56 1.44
CA ALA A 22 -12.66 -19.14 1.92
C ALA A 22 -13.85 -19.74 1.15
N GLY A 23 -13.60 -20.62 0.17
CA GLY A 23 -14.64 -21.32 -0.59
C GLY A 23 -15.24 -20.52 -1.76
N HIS A 24 -14.58 -19.44 -2.17
CA HIS A 24 -14.99 -18.70 -3.38
C HIS A 24 -14.45 -19.33 -4.65
N SER A 25 -15.14 -19.08 -5.78
CA SER A 25 -14.63 -19.41 -7.12
C SER A 25 -13.75 -18.25 -7.61
N VAL A 26 -12.53 -18.53 -8.02
CA VAL A 26 -11.57 -17.52 -8.46
C VAL A 26 -11.22 -17.70 -9.93
N LEU A 27 -11.18 -16.60 -10.67
CA LEU A 27 -10.84 -16.55 -12.09
C LEU A 27 -9.65 -15.59 -12.31
N ASN A 28 -8.65 -16.05 -13.05
CA ASN A 28 -7.59 -15.19 -13.53
C ASN A 28 -8.08 -14.37 -14.72
N LEU A 29 -8.04 -13.05 -14.60
CA LEU A 29 -8.50 -12.14 -15.66
C LEU A 29 -7.38 -11.71 -16.63
N LYS A 30 -6.23 -12.39 -16.63
CA LYS A 30 -5.22 -12.17 -17.67
C LYS A 30 -5.79 -12.71 -19.00
N ASP A 31 -5.93 -11.84 -19.98
CA ASP A 31 -6.45 -12.17 -21.31
C ASP A 31 -7.86 -12.83 -21.29
N ALA A 32 -8.64 -12.57 -20.25
CA ALA A 32 -9.99 -13.10 -20.09
C ALA A 32 -10.97 -12.40 -21.05
N PRO A 33 -11.86 -13.15 -21.71
CA PRO A 33 -12.87 -12.54 -22.57
C PRO A 33 -13.98 -11.85 -21.75
N PRO A 34 -14.73 -10.90 -22.35
CA PRO A 34 -15.74 -10.08 -21.65
C PRO A 34 -16.77 -10.87 -20.83
N GLU A 35 -17.21 -12.01 -21.33
CA GLU A 35 -18.20 -12.87 -20.66
C GLU A 35 -17.66 -13.46 -19.35
N VAL A 36 -16.36 -13.72 -19.26
CA VAL A 36 -15.70 -14.19 -18.04
C VAL A 36 -15.63 -13.06 -17.02
N ILE A 37 -15.24 -11.85 -17.43
CA ILE A 37 -15.21 -10.67 -16.58
C ILE A 37 -16.62 -10.36 -16.05
N ARG A 38 -17.62 -10.37 -16.93
CA ARG A 38 -19.04 -10.12 -16.58
C ARG A 38 -19.59 -11.13 -15.58
N SER A 39 -19.05 -12.33 -15.54
CA SER A 39 -19.49 -13.35 -14.60
C SER A 39 -19.00 -13.11 -13.17
N CYS A 40 -18.06 -12.19 -12.95
CA CYS A 40 -17.48 -11.88 -11.64
C CYS A 40 -18.37 -10.89 -10.87
N SER A 41 -18.67 -11.20 -9.62
CA SER A 41 -19.34 -10.27 -8.69
C SER A 41 -18.38 -9.38 -7.91
N LEU A 42 -17.10 -9.76 -7.87
CA LEU A 42 -15.99 -8.94 -7.37
C LEU A 42 -14.82 -9.06 -8.36
N VAL A 43 -14.22 -7.93 -8.70
CA VAL A 43 -12.99 -7.86 -9.50
C VAL A 43 -11.92 -7.15 -8.67
N VAL A 44 -10.76 -7.81 -8.50
CA VAL A 44 -9.60 -7.27 -7.78
C VAL A 44 -8.44 -7.07 -8.77
N VAL A 45 -8.01 -5.82 -8.95
CA VAL A 45 -6.94 -5.46 -9.89
C VAL A 45 -5.63 -5.27 -9.12
N CYS A 46 -4.71 -6.23 -9.30
CA CYS A 46 -3.40 -6.28 -8.63
C CYS A 46 -2.27 -5.98 -9.64
N LEU A 47 -2.37 -4.85 -10.31
CA LEU A 47 -1.38 -4.33 -11.26
C LEU A 47 -0.56 -3.20 -10.63
N PRO A 48 0.58 -2.81 -11.25
CA PRO A 48 1.26 -1.57 -10.91
C PRO A 48 0.29 -0.37 -10.94
N PRO A 49 0.44 0.62 -10.03
CA PRO A 49 -0.55 1.70 -9.86
C PRO A 49 -0.95 2.40 -11.15
N LEU A 50 0.02 2.72 -12.02
CA LEU A 50 -0.23 3.42 -13.28
C LEU A 50 -0.96 2.56 -14.34
N MET A 51 -1.00 1.25 -14.15
CA MET A 51 -1.70 0.33 -15.06
C MET A 51 -3.14 0.02 -14.61
N VAL A 52 -3.48 0.30 -13.36
CA VAL A 52 -4.82 -0.01 -12.83
C VAL A 52 -5.91 0.77 -13.56
N PRO A 53 -5.82 2.12 -13.71
CA PRO A 53 -6.86 2.90 -14.35
C PRO A 53 -7.08 2.50 -15.81
N SER A 54 -6.02 2.32 -16.57
CA SER A 54 -6.11 1.96 -17.99
C SER A 54 -6.77 0.60 -18.20
N TRP A 55 -6.45 -0.39 -17.33
CA TRP A 55 -7.10 -1.71 -17.42
C TRP A 55 -8.59 -1.63 -17.06
N ILE A 56 -8.96 -0.93 -15.97
CA ILE A 56 -10.37 -0.77 -15.57
C ILE A 56 -11.15 -0.02 -16.66
N ALA A 57 -10.57 1.04 -17.22
CA ALA A 57 -11.20 1.80 -18.31
C ALA A 57 -11.48 0.95 -19.54
N ALA A 58 -10.50 0.12 -19.94
CA ALA A 58 -10.64 -0.77 -21.11
C ALA A 58 -11.73 -1.84 -20.92
N HIS A 59 -12.03 -2.22 -19.68
CA HIS A 59 -13.01 -3.26 -19.36
C HIS A 59 -14.27 -2.72 -18.66
N ALA A 60 -14.50 -1.41 -18.64
CA ALA A 60 -15.62 -0.79 -17.95
C ALA A 60 -17.00 -1.31 -18.42
N ALA A 61 -17.14 -1.65 -19.70
CA ALA A 61 -18.34 -2.22 -20.28
C ALA A 61 -18.49 -3.74 -20.03
N ASP A 62 -17.44 -4.39 -19.55
CA ASP A 62 -17.43 -5.83 -19.32
C ASP A 62 -17.86 -6.19 -17.89
N PHE A 63 -17.83 -5.23 -16.95
CA PHE A 63 -18.26 -5.48 -15.58
C PHE A 63 -19.78 -5.63 -15.48
N ALA A 64 -20.22 -6.60 -14.69
CA ALA A 64 -21.65 -6.79 -14.44
C ALA A 64 -22.26 -5.61 -13.66
N ALA A 65 -23.54 -5.32 -13.91
CA ALA A 65 -24.28 -4.41 -13.06
C ALA A 65 -24.30 -4.91 -11.61
N GLY A 66 -23.99 -4.01 -10.66
CA GLY A 66 -23.85 -4.33 -9.23
C GLY A 66 -22.56 -5.06 -8.84
N ALA A 67 -21.63 -5.31 -9.77
CA ALA A 67 -20.31 -5.83 -9.42
C ALA A 67 -19.50 -4.83 -8.59
N LEU A 68 -18.69 -5.35 -7.69
CA LEU A 68 -17.65 -4.58 -6.99
C LEU A 68 -16.35 -4.67 -7.77
N VAL A 69 -15.74 -3.54 -8.03
CA VAL A 69 -14.41 -3.42 -8.66
C VAL A 69 -13.49 -2.72 -7.69
N THR A 70 -12.34 -3.30 -7.42
CA THR A 70 -11.35 -2.76 -6.50
C THR A 70 -9.94 -3.01 -7.01
N ASP A 71 -8.98 -2.35 -6.42
CA ASP A 71 -7.55 -2.56 -6.69
C ASP A 71 -6.79 -2.90 -5.41
N ALA A 72 -5.48 -3.14 -5.54
CA ALA A 72 -4.58 -3.40 -4.43
C ALA A 72 -3.32 -2.51 -4.48
N ALA A 73 -3.38 -1.39 -5.19
CA ALA A 73 -2.23 -0.52 -5.40
C ALA A 73 -1.78 0.17 -4.09
N GLY A 74 -0.48 0.34 -3.93
CA GLY A 74 0.14 0.97 -2.76
C GLY A 74 -0.02 2.49 -2.69
N VAL A 75 -0.57 3.13 -3.72
CA VAL A 75 -0.92 4.55 -3.80
C VAL A 75 -2.33 4.70 -4.35
N LYS A 76 -3.07 5.71 -3.89
CA LYS A 76 -4.49 5.87 -4.22
C LYS A 76 -4.78 7.11 -5.06
N GLY A 77 -4.04 8.21 -4.87
CA GLY A 77 -4.30 9.47 -5.56
C GLY A 77 -4.36 9.28 -7.08
N VAL A 78 -3.26 8.82 -7.66
CA VAL A 78 -3.16 8.65 -9.12
C VAL A 78 -4.20 7.65 -9.66
N VAL A 79 -4.54 6.61 -8.90
CA VAL A 79 -5.51 5.58 -9.31
C VAL A 79 -6.94 6.12 -9.25
N CYS A 80 -7.31 6.71 -8.11
CA CYS A 80 -8.67 7.18 -7.87
C CYS A 80 -9.01 8.43 -8.70
N ASP A 81 -8.04 9.34 -8.92
CA ASP A 81 -8.29 10.55 -9.70
C ASP A 81 -8.59 10.20 -11.17
N GLU A 82 -7.86 9.27 -11.77
CA GLU A 82 -8.10 8.83 -13.15
C GLU A 82 -9.40 8.02 -13.30
N LEU A 83 -9.78 7.24 -12.28
CA LEU A 83 -10.98 6.39 -12.35
C LEU A 83 -12.28 7.14 -12.02
N ARG A 84 -12.21 8.32 -11.41
CA ARG A 84 -13.39 9.03 -10.90
C ARG A 84 -14.48 9.20 -11.95
N ALA A 85 -14.14 9.74 -13.12
CA ALA A 85 -15.10 10.01 -14.18
C ALA A 85 -15.70 8.72 -14.79
N ILE A 86 -14.96 7.62 -14.75
CA ILE A 86 -15.39 6.32 -15.28
C ILE A 86 -16.32 5.61 -14.29
N ALA A 87 -16.05 5.76 -13.00
CA ALA A 87 -16.81 5.12 -11.92
C ALA A 87 -18.12 5.87 -11.59
N GLU A 88 -18.15 7.18 -11.83
CA GLU A 88 -19.34 8.00 -11.58
C GLU A 88 -20.47 7.65 -12.57
N GLY A 89 -21.60 7.18 -12.05
CA GLY A 89 -22.73 6.74 -12.87
C GLY A 89 -22.58 5.36 -13.54
N ALA A 90 -21.49 4.64 -13.29
CA ALA A 90 -21.32 3.28 -13.79
C ALA A 90 -22.33 2.32 -13.15
N PRO A 91 -22.75 1.25 -13.86
CA PRO A 91 -23.65 0.23 -13.30
C PRO A 91 -22.96 -0.68 -12.27
N TRP A 92 -21.64 -0.58 -12.12
CA TRP A 92 -20.80 -1.26 -11.14
C TRP A 92 -20.20 -0.24 -10.16
N THR A 93 -19.64 -0.70 -9.06
CA THR A 93 -19.10 0.20 -8.04
C THR A 93 -17.60 -0.02 -7.85
N TYR A 94 -16.82 1.04 -7.99
CA TYR A 94 -15.40 1.04 -7.65
C TYR A 94 -15.17 1.52 -6.22
N VAL A 95 -14.29 0.82 -5.51
CA VAL A 95 -13.74 1.25 -4.22
C VAL A 95 -12.23 0.98 -4.26
N GLY A 96 -11.42 2.01 -4.16
CA GLY A 96 -9.97 1.82 -4.04
C GLY A 96 -9.63 1.06 -2.78
N ALA A 97 -8.66 0.14 -2.84
CA ALA A 97 -8.21 -0.62 -1.69
C ALA A 97 -6.68 -0.73 -1.65
N HIS A 98 -6.15 -0.88 -0.43
CA HIS A 98 -4.73 -1.14 -0.21
C HIS A 98 -4.57 -2.11 0.97
N PRO A 99 -4.20 -3.37 0.74
CA PRO A 99 -3.91 -4.33 1.81
C PRO A 99 -2.60 -3.94 2.52
N MET A 100 -2.66 -3.72 3.84
CA MET A 100 -1.46 -3.48 4.66
C MET A 100 -0.77 -4.79 4.97
N ALA A 101 -0.34 -5.49 3.91
CA ALA A 101 0.32 -6.77 3.96
C ALA A 101 1.26 -6.93 2.76
N GLY A 102 2.44 -7.47 2.99
CA GLY A 102 3.45 -7.69 1.96
C GLY A 102 4.62 -8.51 2.47
N LYS A 103 5.52 -8.83 1.56
CA LYS A 103 6.81 -9.48 1.83
C LYS A 103 7.89 -8.77 1.01
N GLU A 104 9.13 -8.91 1.43
CA GLU A 104 10.29 -8.33 0.74
C GLU A 104 10.58 -8.99 -0.63
N ARG A 105 9.90 -10.08 -0.95
CA ARG A 105 10.06 -10.83 -2.21
C ARG A 105 8.79 -10.78 -3.02
N SER A 106 8.88 -10.33 -4.27
CA SER A 106 7.79 -10.29 -5.23
C SER A 106 7.54 -11.65 -5.90
N GLY A 107 6.48 -11.73 -6.70
CA GLY A 107 6.15 -12.88 -7.54
C GLY A 107 5.18 -13.88 -6.91
N TYR A 108 4.50 -14.63 -7.77
CA TYR A 108 3.48 -15.62 -7.38
C TYR A 108 3.99 -16.72 -6.46
N ALA A 109 5.24 -17.16 -6.66
CA ALA A 109 5.86 -18.21 -5.83
C ALA A 109 5.94 -17.83 -4.33
N ASN A 110 5.96 -16.53 -4.01
CA ASN A 110 6.02 -16.02 -2.65
C ASN A 110 4.64 -15.71 -2.06
N SER A 111 3.56 -15.88 -2.85
CA SER A 111 2.18 -15.66 -2.39
C SER A 111 1.70 -16.77 -1.45
N SER A 112 0.86 -16.42 -0.50
CA SER A 112 0.32 -17.39 0.45
C SER A 112 -1.13 -17.04 0.83
N ALA A 113 -1.92 -18.06 1.21
CA ALA A 113 -3.32 -17.88 1.57
C ALA A 113 -3.52 -17.13 2.90
N ASP A 114 -2.49 -17.12 3.74
CA ASP A 114 -2.47 -16.52 5.08
C ASP A 114 -1.83 -15.12 5.12
N LEU A 115 -1.42 -14.58 3.97
CA LEU A 115 -0.76 -13.28 3.90
C LEU A 115 -1.59 -12.16 4.55
N PHE A 116 -2.90 -12.28 4.50
CA PHE A 116 -3.84 -11.27 4.99
C PHE A 116 -4.37 -11.54 6.41
N ASP A 117 -4.01 -12.66 7.03
CA ASP A 117 -4.51 -13.04 8.36
C ASP A 117 -4.07 -12.00 9.42
N GLY A 118 -5.05 -11.32 10.03
CA GLY A 118 -4.81 -10.24 10.98
C GLY A 118 -4.44 -8.88 10.40
N ALA A 119 -4.27 -8.78 9.07
CA ALA A 119 -3.89 -7.54 8.40
C ALA A 119 -5.00 -6.48 8.43
N SER A 120 -4.60 -5.23 8.15
CA SER A 120 -5.53 -4.11 7.91
C SER A 120 -5.75 -3.93 6.40
N MET A 121 -6.97 -3.51 6.04
CA MET A 121 -7.32 -3.05 4.69
C MET A 121 -7.68 -1.57 4.74
N VAL A 122 -7.04 -0.76 3.93
CA VAL A 122 -7.45 0.64 3.73
C VAL A 122 -8.37 0.72 2.52
N LEU A 123 -9.51 1.39 2.66
CA LEU A 123 -10.50 1.61 1.60
C LEU A 123 -10.65 3.10 1.32
N THR A 124 -10.69 3.45 0.04
CA THR A 124 -10.85 4.84 -0.41
C THR A 124 -12.05 4.96 -1.35
N PRO A 125 -13.29 4.96 -0.79
CA PRO A 125 -14.49 5.17 -1.57
C PRO A 125 -14.58 6.63 -2.04
N TYR A 126 -15.27 6.85 -3.16
CA TYR A 126 -15.68 8.19 -3.56
C TYR A 126 -16.87 8.68 -2.70
N ALA A 127 -17.12 10.00 -2.70
CA ALA A 127 -18.27 10.56 -2.00
C ALA A 127 -19.62 10.05 -2.54
N PHE A 128 -19.67 9.62 -3.79
CA PHE A 128 -20.85 9.02 -4.43
C PHE A 128 -20.93 7.49 -4.27
N THR A 129 -19.94 6.86 -3.66
CA THR A 129 -19.95 5.40 -3.45
C THR A 129 -21.02 5.03 -2.43
N PRO A 130 -21.96 4.10 -2.74
CA PRO A 130 -22.94 3.62 -1.78
C PRO A 130 -22.26 2.97 -0.58
N ILE A 131 -22.73 3.31 0.63
CA ILE A 131 -22.16 2.75 1.86
C ILE A 131 -22.28 1.22 1.92
N GLU A 132 -23.37 0.68 1.35
CA GLU A 132 -23.61 -0.76 1.27
C GLU A 132 -22.55 -1.49 0.44
N ALA A 133 -22.00 -0.84 -0.59
CA ALA A 133 -20.90 -1.39 -1.39
C ALA A 133 -19.61 -1.47 -0.56
N VAL A 134 -19.33 -0.45 0.25
CA VAL A 134 -18.17 -0.46 1.16
C VAL A 134 -18.32 -1.57 2.22
N GLU A 135 -19.49 -1.70 2.82
CA GLU A 135 -19.74 -2.74 3.83
C GLU A 135 -19.70 -4.15 3.24
N ARG A 136 -20.23 -4.35 2.04
CA ARG A 136 -20.10 -5.63 1.32
C ARG A 136 -18.63 -5.97 1.06
N LEU A 137 -17.82 -4.99 0.64
CA LEU A 137 -16.41 -5.21 0.37
C LEU A 137 -15.64 -5.55 1.66
N LYS A 138 -15.93 -4.86 2.78
CA LYS A 138 -15.37 -5.20 4.11
C LYS A 138 -15.73 -6.63 4.52
N ALA A 139 -17.00 -7.03 4.37
CA ALA A 139 -17.45 -8.38 4.72
C ALA A 139 -16.67 -9.44 3.92
N VAL A 140 -16.52 -9.26 2.60
CA VAL A 140 -15.80 -10.19 1.74
C VAL A 140 -14.29 -10.24 2.08
N PHE A 141 -13.68 -9.11 2.41
CA PHE A 141 -12.28 -9.10 2.83
C PHE A 141 -12.07 -9.69 4.22
N ALA A 142 -13.06 -9.58 5.13
CA ALA A 142 -13.01 -10.24 6.43
C ALA A 142 -12.99 -11.78 6.30
N GLU A 143 -13.69 -12.35 5.32
CA GLU A 143 -13.70 -13.81 5.06
C GLU A 143 -12.30 -14.36 4.68
N ILE A 144 -11.40 -13.49 4.20
CA ILE A 144 -10.04 -13.87 3.78
C ILE A 144 -8.94 -13.41 4.75
N GLY A 145 -9.31 -13.01 5.97
CA GLY A 145 -8.38 -12.80 7.08
C GLY A 145 -8.13 -11.36 7.50
N PHE A 146 -8.68 -10.36 6.79
CA PHE A 146 -8.57 -8.97 7.24
C PHE A 146 -9.39 -8.72 8.49
N THR A 147 -8.79 -8.12 9.51
CA THR A 147 -9.43 -7.88 10.81
C THR A 147 -9.68 -6.41 11.12
N ARG A 148 -9.03 -5.51 10.40
CA ARG A 148 -9.14 -4.05 10.58
C ARG A 148 -9.38 -3.38 9.24
N PHE A 149 -10.28 -2.38 9.26
CA PHE A 149 -10.62 -1.60 8.08
C PHE A 149 -10.50 -0.11 8.40
N ALA A 150 -9.68 0.60 7.64
CA ALA A 150 -9.62 2.06 7.65
C ALA A 150 -10.33 2.59 6.38
N VAL A 151 -11.25 3.52 6.55
CA VAL A 151 -11.91 4.18 5.42
C VAL A 151 -11.47 5.63 5.41
N THR A 152 -10.94 6.09 4.29
CA THR A 152 -10.38 7.43 4.16
C THR A 152 -10.46 7.92 2.72
N ASP A 153 -10.06 9.17 2.46
CA ASP A 153 -9.88 9.68 1.10
C ASP A 153 -8.48 9.33 0.54
N PRO A 154 -8.33 9.35 -0.80
CA PRO A 154 -7.06 9.00 -1.45
C PRO A 154 -5.87 9.86 -1.03
N ARG A 155 -6.06 11.16 -0.79
CA ARG A 155 -4.97 12.08 -0.42
C ARG A 155 -4.48 11.82 0.99
N HIS A 156 -5.39 11.61 1.93
CA HIS A 156 -5.01 11.25 3.30
C HIS A 156 -4.34 9.88 3.35
N HIS A 157 -4.84 8.89 2.59
CA HIS A 157 -4.17 7.62 2.40
C HIS A 157 -2.72 7.82 1.97
N ASP A 158 -2.48 8.55 0.90
CA ASP A 158 -1.15 8.74 0.31
C ASP A 158 -0.21 9.51 1.25
N ALA A 159 -0.72 10.47 2.00
CA ALA A 159 0.05 11.17 3.04
C ALA A 159 0.47 10.22 4.19
N MET A 160 -0.44 9.33 4.61
CA MET A 160 -0.14 8.33 5.64
C MET A 160 0.87 7.28 5.13
N ILE A 161 0.72 6.79 3.91
CA ILE A 161 1.64 5.82 3.30
C ILE A 161 3.03 6.46 3.06
N ALA A 162 3.08 7.72 2.65
CA ALA A 162 4.34 8.45 2.54
C ALA A 162 5.10 8.43 3.86
N TYR A 163 4.41 8.66 4.99
CA TYR A 163 5.04 8.70 6.30
C TYR A 163 5.31 7.30 6.89
N THR A 164 4.34 6.40 6.86
CA THR A 164 4.42 5.12 7.60
C THR A 164 5.18 4.02 6.84
N SER A 165 5.31 4.16 5.52
CA SER A 165 5.94 3.17 4.65
C SER A 165 7.08 3.77 3.82
N GLN A 166 6.75 4.66 2.86
CA GLN A 166 7.71 5.11 1.85
C GLN A 166 8.91 5.84 2.45
N LEU A 167 8.70 6.71 3.44
CA LEU A 167 9.77 7.41 4.14
C LEU A 167 10.74 6.43 4.82
N ALA A 168 10.22 5.36 5.44
CA ALA A 168 11.06 4.35 6.07
C ALA A 168 12.00 3.67 5.06
N HIS A 169 11.49 3.36 3.86
CA HIS A 169 12.30 2.78 2.78
C HIS A 169 13.35 3.76 2.25
N VAL A 170 13.02 5.05 2.08
CA VAL A 170 13.99 6.08 1.68
C VAL A 170 15.10 6.19 2.73
N VAL A 171 14.74 6.30 4.01
CA VAL A 171 15.70 6.43 5.12
C VAL A 171 16.60 5.20 5.23
N SER A 172 16.02 4.01 5.17
CA SER A 172 16.75 2.75 5.22
C SER A 172 17.73 2.62 4.05
N SER A 173 17.28 2.93 2.83
CA SER A 173 18.11 2.90 1.63
C SER A 173 19.25 3.92 1.69
N ALA A 174 19.01 5.13 2.19
CA ALA A 174 20.06 6.12 2.38
C ALA A 174 21.04 5.73 3.49
N TYR A 175 20.55 5.15 4.57
CA TYR A 175 21.35 4.75 5.73
C TYR A 175 22.40 3.69 5.36
N VAL A 176 22.03 2.66 4.58
CA VAL A 176 22.97 1.59 4.19
C VAL A 176 24.01 2.03 3.14
N GLN A 177 23.87 3.20 2.53
CA GLN A 177 24.84 3.72 1.55
C GLN A 177 26.09 4.32 2.20
N ASP A 178 26.09 4.52 3.51
CA ASP A 178 27.31 4.95 4.23
C ASP A 178 28.41 3.87 4.08
N PRO A 179 29.68 4.26 3.76
CA PRO A 179 30.79 3.31 3.63
C PRO A 179 30.98 2.40 4.85
N LEU A 180 30.69 2.89 6.06
CA LEU A 180 30.80 2.11 7.30
C LEU A 180 29.83 0.93 7.35
N SER A 181 28.78 0.94 6.53
CA SER A 181 27.84 -0.19 6.42
C SER A 181 28.53 -1.49 5.97
N ARG A 182 29.67 -1.40 5.30
CA ARG A 182 30.45 -2.57 4.85
C ARG A 182 31.31 -3.17 5.95
N GLU A 183 31.53 -2.44 7.04
CA GLU A 183 32.42 -2.80 8.15
C GLU A 183 31.65 -3.08 9.45
N HIS A 184 30.30 -3.12 9.39
CA HIS A 184 29.45 -3.20 10.59
C HIS A 184 29.52 -4.54 11.33
N ILE A 185 30.08 -5.61 10.73
CA ILE A 185 30.09 -6.95 11.32
C ILE A 185 30.90 -6.95 12.62
N GLY A 186 30.26 -7.37 13.70
CA GLY A 186 30.81 -7.34 15.06
C GLY A 186 30.56 -6.05 15.83
N PHE A 187 30.08 -4.97 15.16
CA PHE A 187 29.73 -3.70 15.78
C PHE A 187 28.23 -3.42 15.78
N SER A 188 27.44 -4.21 15.05
CA SER A 188 25.99 -4.00 14.88
C SER A 188 25.17 -4.93 15.77
N ALA A 189 24.00 -4.42 16.19
CA ALA A 189 22.99 -5.13 16.96
C ALA A 189 21.58 -4.80 16.42
N GLY A 190 20.53 -5.06 17.20
CA GLY A 190 19.13 -4.91 16.79
C GLY A 190 18.80 -3.57 16.13
N SER A 191 19.32 -2.45 16.68
CA SER A 191 19.06 -1.11 16.12
C SER A 191 19.49 -0.97 14.65
N TYR A 192 20.65 -1.54 14.30
CA TYR A 192 21.12 -1.53 12.92
C TYR A 192 20.23 -2.40 12.03
N GLN A 193 19.87 -3.61 12.50
CA GLN A 193 18.99 -4.53 11.78
C GLN A 193 17.61 -3.92 11.53
N ASP A 194 17.02 -3.29 12.54
CA ASP A 194 15.72 -2.61 12.44
C ASP A 194 15.75 -1.47 11.42
N MET A 195 16.83 -0.67 11.40
CA MET A 195 16.98 0.45 10.48
C MET A 195 17.28 0.03 9.03
N THR A 196 17.85 -1.16 8.81
CA THR A 196 18.32 -1.61 7.49
C THR A 196 17.42 -2.67 6.85
N ARG A 197 16.54 -3.29 7.62
CA ARG A 197 15.70 -4.43 7.18
C ARG A 197 14.92 -4.14 5.88
N VAL A 198 14.42 -2.93 5.73
CA VAL A 198 13.62 -2.53 4.57
C VAL A 198 14.42 -1.85 3.45
N ALA A 199 15.76 -1.92 3.48
CA ALA A 199 16.61 -1.37 2.42
C ALA A 199 16.65 -2.25 1.15
N THR A 200 16.31 -3.55 1.28
CA THR A 200 16.27 -4.49 0.15
C THR A 200 14.97 -4.35 -0.61
N VAL A 201 14.93 -3.45 -1.55
CA VAL A 201 13.76 -3.16 -2.39
C VAL A 201 14.05 -3.47 -3.85
N ASP A 202 12.99 -3.75 -4.61
CA ASP A 202 13.05 -3.77 -6.07
C ASP A 202 13.09 -2.32 -6.59
N PRO A 203 14.19 -1.87 -7.24
CA PRO A 203 14.35 -0.47 -7.62
C PRO A 203 13.27 0.01 -8.60
N ASP A 204 12.84 -0.83 -9.53
CA ASP A 204 11.87 -0.43 -10.56
C ASP A 204 10.49 -0.21 -9.92
N ILE A 205 10.03 -1.17 -9.11
CA ILE A 205 8.74 -1.08 -8.41
C ILE A 205 8.70 0.13 -7.46
N TRP A 206 9.77 0.34 -6.69
CA TRP A 206 9.79 1.41 -5.69
C TRP A 206 10.01 2.79 -6.30
N THR A 207 10.69 2.89 -7.45
CA THR A 207 10.77 4.14 -8.21
C THR A 207 9.37 4.57 -8.65
N ASP A 208 8.58 3.67 -9.22
CA ASP A 208 7.21 3.98 -9.65
C ASP A 208 6.32 4.38 -8.45
N LEU A 209 6.42 3.68 -7.32
CA LEU A 209 5.67 3.99 -6.10
C LEU A 209 6.04 5.37 -5.53
N PHE A 210 7.32 5.70 -5.46
CA PHE A 210 7.77 7.00 -4.95
C PHE A 210 7.34 8.15 -5.85
N LEU A 211 7.51 7.99 -7.17
CA LEU A 211 7.11 9.02 -8.14
C LEU A 211 5.58 9.19 -8.21
N SER A 212 4.83 8.11 -8.04
CA SER A 212 3.36 8.18 -7.96
C SER A 212 2.84 8.89 -6.72
N ASN A 213 3.68 9.07 -5.69
CA ASN A 213 3.36 9.78 -4.43
C ASN A 213 4.36 10.91 -4.11
N LYS A 214 4.98 11.48 -5.13
CA LYS A 214 6.12 12.40 -5.00
C LYS A 214 5.85 13.61 -4.12
N GLU A 215 4.65 14.19 -4.18
CA GLU A 215 4.29 15.38 -3.41
C GLU A 215 4.23 15.09 -1.91
N ALA A 216 3.50 14.04 -1.53
CA ALA A 216 3.38 13.66 -0.11
C ALA A 216 4.72 13.14 0.44
N LEU A 217 5.43 12.29 -0.33
CA LEU A 217 6.73 11.76 0.08
C LEU A 217 7.77 12.89 0.20
N GLY A 218 7.84 13.79 -0.77
CA GLY A 218 8.75 14.94 -0.74
C GLY A 218 8.51 15.82 0.48
N ALA A 219 7.24 16.07 0.83
CA ALA A 219 6.88 16.88 1.98
C ALA A 219 7.30 16.21 3.32
N VAL A 220 7.08 14.91 3.50
CA VAL A 220 7.48 14.21 4.74
C VAL A 220 8.99 14.06 4.83
N LEU A 221 9.67 13.82 3.70
CA LEU A 221 11.13 13.73 3.63
C LEU A 221 11.78 15.07 3.98
N GLY A 222 11.27 16.19 3.45
CA GLY A 222 11.74 17.53 3.79
C GLY A 222 11.69 17.78 5.29
N ARG A 223 10.53 17.51 5.93
CA ARG A 223 10.40 17.66 7.39
C ARG A 223 11.37 16.77 8.19
N LEU A 224 11.68 15.58 7.71
CA LEU A 224 12.68 14.72 8.35
C LEU A 224 14.08 15.29 8.21
N ILE A 225 14.45 15.78 7.02
CA ILE A 225 15.76 16.41 6.76
C ILE A 225 15.96 17.61 7.68
N ASP A 226 14.94 18.47 7.84
CA ASP A 226 15.02 19.63 8.74
C ASP A 226 15.27 19.21 10.20
N ARG A 227 14.56 18.19 10.68
CA ARG A 227 14.78 17.64 12.03
C ARG A 227 16.17 17.03 12.20
N LEU A 228 16.64 16.25 11.22
CA LEU A 228 18.01 15.72 11.22
C LEU A 228 19.06 16.84 11.20
N GLY A 229 18.77 17.95 10.51
CA GLY A 229 19.57 19.18 10.55
C GLY A 229 19.74 19.73 11.96
N GLY A 230 18.66 19.80 12.73
CA GLY A 230 18.69 20.20 14.15
C GLY A 230 19.58 19.30 15.01
N PHE A 231 19.42 17.98 14.89
CA PHE A 231 20.30 17.03 15.57
C PHE A 231 21.77 17.20 15.18
N ARG A 232 22.05 17.31 13.89
CA ARG A 232 23.42 17.51 13.38
C ARG A 232 24.05 18.79 13.96
N GLU A 233 23.32 19.89 14.02
CA GLU A 233 23.83 21.15 14.53
C GLU A 233 24.10 21.08 16.04
N ALA A 234 23.16 20.53 16.83
CA ALA A 234 23.34 20.37 18.28
C ALA A 234 24.54 19.47 18.61
N ILE A 235 24.75 18.39 17.83
CA ILE A 235 25.92 17.49 18.01
C ILE A 235 27.20 18.22 17.63
N ARG A 236 27.24 18.92 16.49
CA ARG A 236 28.42 19.63 15.98
C ARG A 236 28.88 20.74 16.91
N SER A 237 27.93 21.49 17.50
CA SER A 237 28.22 22.58 18.43
C SER A 237 28.48 22.11 19.87
N GLY A 238 28.20 20.83 20.19
CA GLY A 238 28.26 20.32 21.56
C GLY A 238 27.16 20.88 22.48
N ASP A 239 26.05 21.36 21.90
CA ASP A 239 24.91 21.91 22.67
C ASP A 239 24.09 20.79 23.31
N ALA A 240 24.49 20.40 24.51
CA ALA A 240 23.84 19.37 25.31
C ALA A 240 22.39 19.73 25.68
N SER A 241 22.04 21.01 25.78
CA SER A 241 20.69 21.46 26.12
C SER A 241 19.74 21.26 24.93
N ALA A 242 20.14 21.77 23.77
CA ALA A 242 19.37 21.58 22.54
C ALA A 242 19.18 20.09 22.19
N LEU A 243 20.26 19.29 22.32
CA LEU A 243 20.19 17.86 22.05
C LEU A 243 19.22 17.14 23.00
N ARG A 244 19.21 17.51 24.28
CA ARG A 244 18.27 16.94 25.27
C ARG A 244 16.82 17.27 24.95
N GLU A 245 16.51 18.49 24.52
CA GLU A 245 15.15 18.87 24.13
C GLU A 245 14.69 18.12 22.88
N LEU A 246 15.52 18.00 21.83
CA LEU A 246 15.19 17.22 20.65
C LEU A 246 14.87 15.74 20.97
N LEU A 247 15.66 15.13 21.84
CA LEU A 247 15.42 13.75 22.29
C LEU A 247 14.14 13.62 23.12
N LYS A 248 13.85 14.61 23.97
CA LYS A 248 12.61 14.65 24.77
C LYS A 248 11.38 14.79 23.89
N GLU A 249 11.41 15.67 22.89
CA GLU A 249 10.33 15.79 21.90
C GLU A 249 10.06 14.48 21.19
N GLY A 250 11.10 13.79 20.73
CA GLY A 250 10.96 12.48 20.08
C GLY A 250 10.34 11.42 20.99
N ARG A 251 10.75 11.37 22.26
CA ARG A 251 10.18 10.47 23.25
C ARG A 251 8.68 10.74 23.47
N LEU A 252 8.31 12.01 23.67
CA LEU A 252 6.91 12.40 23.88
C LEU A 252 6.06 12.06 22.63
N ALA A 253 6.56 12.37 21.43
CA ALA A 253 5.86 12.01 20.21
C ALA A 253 5.60 10.50 20.10
N LYS A 254 6.56 9.66 20.52
CA LYS A 254 6.37 8.19 20.54
C LYS A 254 5.34 7.74 21.57
N GLU A 255 5.28 8.39 22.72
CA GLU A 255 4.30 8.07 23.78
C GLU A 255 2.86 8.40 23.34
N PHE A 256 2.67 9.48 22.56
CA PHE A 256 1.37 9.85 22.00
C PHE A 256 0.92 9.02 20.79
N ALA A 257 1.84 8.29 20.14
CA ALA A 257 1.57 7.48 18.95
C ALA A 257 1.17 6.02 19.28
N LYS A 258 0.79 5.73 20.52
CA LYS A 258 0.37 4.40 20.98
C LYS A 258 -1.13 4.17 20.83
#